data_1287e78bd7a5643eca683342deb35528
#
_entry.id   1287e78bd7a5643eca683342deb35528
#
_cell.length_a   1.000
_cell.length_b   1.000
_cell.length_c   1.000
_cell.angle_alpha   90.00
_cell.angle_beta   90.00
_cell.angle_gamma   90.00
#
_symmetry.space_group_name_H-M   'P 1'
#
loop_
_entity.id
_entity.type
_entity.pdbx_description
1 polymer ?
#
loop_
_entity_poly.entity_id
_entity_poly.type
_entity_poly.pdbx_seq_one_letter_code
_entity_poly.pdbx_strand_id
1 'polypeptide(L)'
;MTKIVFVEDDPEVGKLIAAYLGKHDIDVWVEPRGDTAQAVIEQQQPDLVLLDVMLPGKDGMTLCRDLRPHYDGPIVLLTSLDSDMNHILSLEMGANDYILKTTPPAVLLARLRSHLRQHHQQQAKETISPPLTGHNAIHFGLLCIDPVNRQVNLSDEEITLSTSDFDLLWELATHAGIIMDREALLKNLRGVSYDGMDRSIDVAISRLRRKLYDNTLEPFRIKTVRNKGYLFAPNAWEFVQQ
;
A
#
# COMPACT_ATOMS: atom_id res chain seq x y z
N MET A 1 -9.84 -20.43 -1.76
CA MET A 1 -8.46 -20.61 -2.23
C MET A 1 -7.98 -19.25 -2.67
N THR A 2 -6.86 -18.78 -2.17
CA THR A 2 -6.32 -17.44 -2.48
C THR A 2 -5.86 -17.38 -3.93
N LYS A 3 -6.29 -16.37 -4.68
CA LYS A 3 -5.95 -16.18 -6.09
C LYS A 3 -4.97 -15.04 -6.26
N ILE A 4 -3.91 -15.26 -7.02
CA ILE A 4 -2.94 -14.23 -7.43
C ILE A 4 -2.88 -14.17 -8.96
N VAL A 5 -2.93 -12.98 -9.53
CA VAL A 5 -2.48 -12.77 -10.91
C VAL A 5 -1.03 -12.30 -10.86
N PHE A 6 -0.15 -13.06 -11.49
CA PHE A 6 1.26 -12.74 -11.62
C PHE A 6 1.57 -12.34 -13.07
N VAL A 7 1.91 -11.08 -13.27
CA VAL A 7 2.27 -10.55 -14.59
C VAL A 7 3.79 -10.64 -14.72
N GLU A 8 4.26 -11.53 -15.61
CA GLU A 8 5.68 -11.89 -15.76
C GLU A 8 5.91 -12.44 -17.17
N ASP A 9 6.82 -11.85 -17.91
CA ASP A 9 7.11 -12.23 -19.29
C ASP A 9 8.12 -13.39 -19.41
N ASP A 10 8.92 -13.63 -18.37
CA ASP A 10 9.81 -14.80 -18.33
C ASP A 10 9.00 -16.06 -17.91
N PRO A 11 8.79 -17.02 -18.84
CA PRO A 11 7.98 -18.19 -18.56
C PRO A 11 8.60 -19.13 -17.53
N GLU A 12 9.92 -19.11 -17.33
CA GLU A 12 10.60 -19.95 -16.34
C GLU A 12 10.41 -19.37 -14.93
N VAL A 13 10.54 -18.04 -14.79
CA VAL A 13 10.25 -17.33 -13.53
C VAL A 13 8.78 -17.50 -13.16
N GLY A 14 7.88 -17.27 -14.13
CA GLY A 14 6.44 -17.43 -13.94
C GLY A 14 6.07 -18.83 -13.43
N LYS A 15 6.56 -19.89 -14.10
CA LYS A 15 6.32 -21.29 -13.67
C LYS A 15 6.92 -21.61 -12.31
N LEU A 16 8.15 -21.15 -12.04
CA LEU A 16 8.84 -21.42 -10.79
C LEU A 16 8.08 -20.83 -9.59
N ILE A 17 7.70 -19.57 -9.68
CA ILE A 17 6.98 -18.88 -8.61
C ILE A 17 5.57 -19.43 -8.46
N ALA A 18 4.84 -19.69 -9.56
CA ALA A 18 3.52 -20.30 -9.51
C ALA A 18 3.56 -21.68 -8.86
N ALA A 19 4.51 -22.53 -9.24
CA ALA A 19 4.69 -23.85 -8.65
C ALA A 19 5.06 -23.80 -7.15
N TYR A 20 5.87 -22.81 -6.76
CA TYR A 20 6.22 -22.62 -5.35
C TYR A 20 5.01 -22.16 -4.54
N LEU A 21 4.28 -21.15 -4.99
CA LEU A 21 3.11 -20.62 -4.31
C LEU A 21 1.96 -21.62 -4.27
N GLY A 22 1.80 -22.43 -5.33
CA GLY A 22 0.81 -23.52 -5.38
C GLY A 22 0.98 -24.59 -4.29
N LYS A 23 2.22 -24.87 -3.86
CA LYS A 23 2.50 -25.74 -2.71
C LYS A 23 2.03 -25.16 -1.37
N HIS A 24 1.64 -23.90 -1.36
CA HIS A 24 1.22 -23.16 -0.17
C HIS A 24 -0.23 -22.67 -0.25
N ASP A 25 -1.09 -23.39 -1.02
CA ASP A 25 -2.53 -23.16 -1.18
C ASP A 25 -2.87 -21.82 -1.85
N ILE A 26 -1.98 -21.30 -2.70
CA ILE A 26 -2.17 -20.08 -3.49
C ILE A 26 -2.29 -20.47 -4.96
N ASP A 27 -3.41 -20.13 -5.59
CA ASP A 27 -3.65 -20.30 -7.02
C ASP A 27 -3.08 -19.10 -7.78
N VAL A 28 -2.20 -19.36 -8.77
CA VAL A 28 -1.49 -18.30 -9.49
C VAL A 28 -1.80 -18.38 -10.98
N TRP A 29 -2.43 -17.33 -11.49
CA TRP A 29 -2.55 -17.10 -12.92
C TRP A 29 -1.34 -16.30 -13.42
N VAL A 30 -0.59 -16.81 -14.38
CA VAL A 30 0.55 -16.10 -14.97
C VAL A 30 0.11 -15.48 -16.28
N GLU A 31 0.27 -14.13 -16.38
CA GLU A 31 -0.01 -13.32 -17.56
C GLU A 31 1.31 -12.76 -18.12
N PRO A 32 1.69 -13.05 -19.36
CA PRO A 32 3.02 -12.68 -19.87
C PRO A 32 3.13 -11.23 -20.37
N ARG A 33 2.04 -10.47 -20.43
CA ARG A 33 2.04 -9.15 -21.05
C ARG A 33 1.32 -8.11 -20.20
N GLY A 34 1.94 -6.93 -20.09
CA GLY A 34 1.36 -5.82 -19.32
C GLY A 34 0.16 -5.16 -20.02
N ASP A 35 0.06 -5.19 -21.36
CA ASP A 35 -1.04 -4.59 -22.11
C ASP A 35 -2.34 -5.41 -22.05
N THR A 36 -2.27 -6.72 -21.80
CA THR A 36 -3.43 -7.61 -21.61
C THR A 36 -3.78 -7.83 -20.14
N ALA A 37 -2.85 -7.55 -19.24
CA ALA A 37 -2.96 -7.86 -17.83
C ALA A 37 -4.17 -7.18 -17.14
N GLN A 38 -4.51 -5.95 -17.49
CA GLN A 38 -5.65 -5.27 -16.89
C GLN A 38 -6.95 -6.03 -17.12
N ALA A 39 -7.23 -6.46 -18.36
CA ALA A 39 -8.43 -7.23 -18.68
C ALA A 39 -8.45 -8.60 -17.93
N VAL A 40 -7.28 -9.24 -17.80
CA VAL A 40 -7.15 -10.50 -17.04
C VAL A 40 -7.44 -10.27 -15.56
N ILE A 41 -6.90 -9.22 -14.96
CA ILE A 41 -7.12 -8.88 -13.53
C ILE A 41 -8.60 -8.59 -13.29
N GLU A 42 -9.26 -7.83 -14.17
CA GLU A 42 -10.69 -7.54 -14.08
C GLU A 42 -11.54 -8.82 -14.20
N GLN A 43 -11.15 -9.77 -15.06
CA GLN A 43 -11.85 -11.04 -15.23
C GLN A 43 -11.62 -12.01 -14.07
N GLN A 44 -10.38 -12.13 -13.60
CA GLN A 44 -9.99 -13.11 -12.58
C GLN A 44 -10.34 -12.66 -11.15
N GLN A 45 -10.50 -11.35 -10.92
CA GLN A 45 -10.76 -10.76 -9.60
C GLN A 45 -9.82 -11.35 -8.52
N PRO A 46 -8.49 -11.18 -8.67
CA PRO A 46 -7.54 -11.79 -7.74
C PRO A 46 -7.55 -11.12 -6.37
N ASP A 47 -7.15 -11.85 -5.34
CA ASP A 47 -6.93 -11.33 -3.99
C ASP A 47 -5.65 -10.48 -3.89
N LEU A 48 -4.70 -10.66 -4.83
CA LEU A 48 -3.45 -9.91 -4.92
C LEU A 48 -2.94 -9.92 -6.36
N VAL A 49 -2.33 -8.82 -6.78
CA VAL A 49 -1.62 -8.71 -8.06
C VAL A 49 -0.12 -8.62 -7.80
N LEU A 50 0.65 -9.52 -8.43
CA LEU A 50 2.11 -9.51 -8.44
C LEU A 50 2.56 -9.07 -9.84
N LEU A 51 3.39 -8.03 -9.96
CA LEU A 51 3.79 -7.44 -11.24
C LEU A 51 5.31 -7.41 -11.38
N ASP A 52 5.84 -7.88 -12.50
CA ASP A 52 7.17 -7.44 -12.91
C ASP A 52 7.12 -5.97 -13.39
N VAL A 53 8.19 -5.26 -13.16
CA VAL A 53 8.36 -3.88 -13.66
C VAL A 53 8.66 -3.89 -15.16
N MET A 54 9.48 -4.84 -15.62
CA MET A 54 9.96 -4.92 -17.00
C MET A 54 9.06 -5.85 -17.82
N LEU A 55 7.93 -5.34 -18.31
CA LEU A 55 6.96 -6.12 -19.08
C LEU A 55 6.86 -5.62 -20.53
N PRO A 56 6.62 -6.51 -21.50
CA PRO A 56 6.31 -6.12 -22.86
C PRO A 56 4.92 -5.49 -22.96
N GLY A 57 4.81 -4.53 -23.88
CA GLY A 57 3.56 -3.80 -24.15
C GLY A 57 3.36 -2.63 -23.18
N LYS A 58 2.98 -2.87 -21.94
CA LYS A 58 2.85 -1.86 -20.87
C LYS A 58 3.73 -2.26 -19.70
N ASP A 59 4.64 -1.38 -19.26
CA ASP A 59 5.48 -1.64 -18.11
C ASP A 59 4.68 -1.76 -16.80
N GLY A 60 5.22 -2.50 -15.83
CA GLY A 60 4.51 -2.81 -14.59
C GLY A 60 4.21 -1.60 -13.71
N MET A 61 5.02 -0.54 -13.76
CA MET A 61 4.76 0.68 -12.99
C MET A 61 3.58 1.46 -13.58
N THR A 62 3.53 1.61 -14.90
CA THR A 62 2.39 2.20 -15.60
C THR A 62 1.13 1.37 -15.37
N LEU A 63 1.23 0.03 -15.45
CA LEU A 63 0.12 -0.88 -15.17
C LEU A 63 -0.38 -0.73 -13.72
N CYS A 64 0.50 -0.65 -12.74
CA CYS A 64 0.16 -0.43 -11.33
C CYS A 64 -0.65 0.86 -11.14
N ARG A 65 -0.19 1.97 -11.72
CA ARG A 65 -0.87 3.26 -11.67
C ARG A 65 -2.27 3.19 -12.29
N ASP A 66 -2.39 2.55 -13.46
CA ASP A 66 -3.65 2.47 -14.20
C ASP A 66 -4.66 1.50 -13.55
N LEU A 67 -4.19 0.48 -12.84
CA LEU A 67 -5.02 -0.45 -12.08
C LEU A 67 -5.59 0.19 -10.79
N ARG A 68 -4.82 1.03 -10.12
CA ARG A 68 -5.16 1.51 -8.77
C ARG A 68 -6.54 2.17 -8.63
N PRO A 69 -7.07 2.94 -9.60
CA PRO A 69 -8.42 3.50 -9.53
C PRO A 69 -9.55 2.45 -9.58
N HIS A 70 -9.26 1.21 -10.02
CA HIS A 70 -10.26 0.16 -10.29
C HIS A 70 -9.99 -1.15 -9.53
N TYR A 71 -8.91 -1.22 -8.76
CA TYR A 71 -8.51 -2.41 -8.03
C TYR A 71 -8.03 -2.05 -6.61
N ASP A 72 -8.81 -2.44 -5.60
CA ASP A 72 -8.54 -2.14 -4.19
C ASP A 72 -7.60 -3.15 -3.52
N GLY A 73 -7.40 -4.30 -4.14
CA GLY A 73 -6.52 -5.35 -3.63
C GLY A 73 -5.04 -4.94 -3.60
N PRO A 74 -4.19 -5.68 -2.88
CA PRO A 74 -2.75 -5.40 -2.83
C PRO A 74 -2.08 -5.63 -4.17
N ILE A 75 -1.24 -4.66 -4.58
CA ILE A 75 -0.35 -4.72 -5.75
C ILE A 75 1.09 -4.75 -5.23
N VAL A 76 1.82 -5.81 -5.56
CA VAL A 76 3.22 -6.00 -5.18
C VAL A 76 4.06 -6.03 -6.45
N LEU A 77 5.10 -5.20 -6.50
CA LEU A 77 6.06 -5.20 -7.61
C LEU A 77 7.20 -6.19 -7.30
N LEU A 78 7.48 -7.06 -8.26
CA LEU A 78 8.58 -8.02 -8.21
C LEU A 78 9.53 -7.76 -9.39
N THR A 79 10.78 -7.40 -9.13
CA THR A 79 11.67 -6.91 -10.18
C THR A 79 13.13 -7.28 -9.95
N SER A 80 13.89 -7.28 -11.03
CA SER A 80 15.36 -7.43 -11.01
C SER A 80 16.08 -6.09 -10.83
N LEU A 81 15.38 -4.95 -10.88
CA LEU A 81 15.98 -3.63 -10.76
C LEU A 81 16.20 -3.28 -9.29
N ASP A 82 17.47 -3.23 -8.89
CA ASP A 82 17.88 -2.76 -7.56
C ASP A 82 18.25 -1.29 -7.62
N SER A 83 17.28 -0.42 -7.43
CA SER A 83 17.51 1.03 -7.40
C SER A 83 16.51 1.68 -6.44
N ASP A 84 17.05 2.45 -5.50
CA ASP A 84 16.24 3.24 -4.53
C ASP A 84 15.21 4.12 -5.24
N MET A 85 15.53 4.67 -6.42
CA MET A 85 14.64 5.53 -7.18
C MET A 85 13.43 4.75 -7.73
N ASN A 86 13.64 3.54 -8.25
CA ASN A 86 12.55 2.69 -8.74
C ASN A 86 11.64 2.22 -7.61
N HIS A 87 12.22 1.93 -6.45
CA HIS A 87 11.46 1.59 -5.25
C HIS A 87 10.55 2.75 -4.82
N ILE A 88 11.09 3.98 -4.77
CA ILE A 88 10.33 5.19 -4.43
C ILE A 88 9.20 5.41 -5.45
N LEU A 89 9.50 5.39 -6.74
CA LEU A 89 8.53 5.64 -7.81
C LEU A 89 7.39 4.61 -7.81
N SER A 90 7.70 3.34 -7.59
CA SER A 90 6.69 2.28 -7.58
C SER A 90 5.69 2.39 -6.44
N LEU A 91 6.16 2.76 -5.26
CA LEU A 91 5.26 3.02 -4.13
C LEU A 91 4.44 4.30 -4.33
N GLU A 92 5.00 5.32 -4.97
CA GLU A 92 4.26 6.54 -5.37
C GLU A 92 3.14 6.26 -6.37
N MET A 93 3.32 5.26 -7.25
CA MET A 93 2.29 4.83 -8.20
C MET A 93 1.19 3.95 -7.57
N GLY A 94 1.22 3.72 -6.26
CA GLY A 94 0.17 3.01 -5.54
C GLY A 94 0.45 1.52 -5.27
N ALA A 95 1.67 1.03 -5.53
CA ALA A 95 2.06 -0.31 -5.11
C ALA A 95 2.07 -0.42 -3.57
N ASN A 96 1.72 -1.60 -3.06
CA ASN A 96 1.75 -1.90 -1.63
C ASN A 96 3.13 -2.34 -1.16
N ASP A 97 3.92 -2.95 -2.05
CA ASP A 97 5.28 -3.40 -1.77
C ASP A 97 6.11 -3.48 -3.05
N TYR A 98 7.43 -3.50 -2.87
CA TYR A 98 8.43 -3.66 -3.91
C TYR A 98 9.44 -4.70 -3.45
N ILE A 99 9.59 -5.79 -4.21
CA ILE A 99 10.40 -6.94 -3.84
C ILE A 99 11.38 -7.25 -4.98
N LEU A 100 12.63 -7.52 -4.64
CA LEU A 100 13.62 -7.97 -5.63
C LEU A 100 13.40 -9.44 -6.01
N LYS A 101 13.53 -9.79 -7.28
CA LYS A 101 13.46 -11.20 -7.76
C LYS A 101 14.54 -12.10 -7.13
N THR A 102 15.61 -11.51 -6.59
CA THR A 102 16.65 -12.22 -5.82
C THR A 102 16.22 -12.58 -4.40
N THR A 103 15.08 -12.09 -3.93
CA THR A 103 14.56 -12.38 -2.59
C THR A 103 14.24 -13.87 -2.45
N PRO A 104 14.66 -14.53 -1.36
CA PRO A 104 14.35 -15.93 -1.12
C PRO A 104 12.84 -16.21 -1.21
N PRO A 105 12.39 -17.30 -1.86
CA PRO A 105 10.97 -17.62 -2.05
C PRO A 105 10.15 -17.66 -0.75
N ALA A 106 10.76 -18.08 0.36
CA ALA A 106 10.09 -18.07 1.67
C ALA A 106 9.80 -16.66 2.18
N VAL A 107 10.69 -15.70 1.92
CA VAL A 107 10.49 -14.29 2.28
C VAL A 107 9.43 -13.65 1.38
N LEU A 108 9.47 -13.94 0.06
CA LEU A 108 8.41 -13.52 -0.86
C LEU A 108 7.05 -14.01 -0.37
N LEU A 109 6.90 -15.30 -0.08
CA LEU A 109 5.65 -15.89 0.44
C LEU A 109 5.18 -15.20 1.73
N ALA A 110 6.09 -14.93 2.66
CA ALA A 110 5.75 -14.27 3.93
C ALA A 110 5.20 -12.85 3.69
N ARG A 111 5.80 -12.07 2.77
CA ARG A 111 5.34 -10.74 2.39
C ARG A 111 3.97 -10.79 1.70
N LEU A 112 3.78 -11.68 0.72
CA LEU A 112 2.48 -11.84 0.05
C LEU A 112 1.37 -12.21 1.04
N ARG A 113 1.63 -13.16 1.95
CA ARG A 113 0.68 -13.54 3.00
C ARG A 113 0.36 -12.40 3.96
N SER A 114 1.32 -11.53 4.24
CA SER A 114 1.08 -10.34 5.06
C SER A 114 0.09 -9.41 4.41
N HIS A 115 0.29 -9.07 3.11
CA HIS A 115 -0.62 -8.20 2.36
C HIS A 115 -2.01 -8.81 2.19
N LEU A 116 -2.11 -10.10 1.88
CA LEU A 116 -3.37 -10.83 1.79
C LEU A 116 -4.15 -10.82 3.11
N ARG A 117 -3.47 -11.10 4.22
CA ARG A 117 -4.11 -11.08 5.55
C ARG A 117 -4.66 -9.70 5.91
N GLN A 118 -3.91 -8.64 5.63
CA GLN A 118 -4.35 -7.27 5.86
C GLN A 118 -5.61 -6.94 5.04
N HIS A 119 -5.59 -7.29 3.76
CA HIS A 119 -6.73 -7.05 2.86
C HIS A 119 -7.98 -7.81 3.31
N HIS A 120 -7.86 -9.10 3.66
CA HIS A 120 -8.99 -9.89 4.16
C HIS A 120 -9.52 -9.40 5.52
N GLN A 121 -8.64 -8.93 6.42
CA GLN A 121 -9.07 -8.35 7.69
C GLN A 121 -9.84 -7.04 7.51
N GLN A 122 -9.52 -6.28 6.49
CA GLN A 122 -10.21 -5.06 6.11
C GLN A 122 -11.61 -5.38 5.56
N GLN A 123 -11.70 -6.29 4.60
CA GLN A 123 -13.00 -6.75 4.05
C GLN A 123 -13.89 -7.38 5.13
N ALA A 124 -13.32 -8.15 6.07
CA ALA A 124 -14.08 -8.74 7.17
C ALA A 124 -14.62 -7.70 8.17
N LYS A 125 -13.93 -6.57 8.36
CA LYS A 125 -14.42 -5.45 9.17
C LYS A 125 -15.56 -4.70 8.48
N GLU A 126 -15.56 -4.61 7.16
CA GLU A 126 -16.64 -4.00 6.37
C GLU A 126 -17.93 -4.84 6.39
N THR A 127 -17.82 -6.18 6.51
CA THR A 127 -18.99 -7.10 6.49
C THR A 127 -19.65 -7.35 7.85
N ILE A 128 -19.04 -6.97 8.97
CA ILE A 128 -19.51 -7.32 10.33
C ILE A 128 -19.92 -6.09 11.16
N SER A 129 -20.04 -4.92 10.59
CA SER A 129 -20.56 -3.77 11.34
C SER A 129 -22.06 -3.61 11.08
N PRO A 130 -22.94 -3.87 12.10
CA PRO A 130 -24.27 -3.31 12.07
C PRO A 130 -24.15 -1.77 12.13
N PRO A 131 -25.12 -1.00 11.64
CA PRO A 131 -25.08 0.45 11.70
C PRO A 131 -25.13 0.87 13.17
N LEU A 132 -24.01 0.97 13.81
CA LEU A 132 -23.88 1.61 15.11
C LEU A 132 -23.93 3.13 14.85
N THR A 133 -25.06 3.71 15.19
CA THR A 133 -25.24 5.14 15.41
C THR A 133 -24.28 5.59 16.52
N GLY A 134 -23.08 6.03 16.09
CA GLY A 134 -22.07 6.54 16.97
C GLY A 134 -20.79 6.73 16.14
N HIS A 135 -20.64 7.90 15.53
CA HIS A 135 -19.50 8.23 14.67
C HIS A 135 -18.19 8.15 15.45
N ASN A 136 -17.40 7.08 15.22
CA ASN A 136 -16.01 7.01 15.64
C ASN A 136 -15.07 7.77 14.69
N ALA A 137 -15.59 8.71 13.92
CA ALA A 137 -14.73 9.58 13.10
C ALA A 137 -13.86 10.44 14.00
N ILE A 138 -12.57 10.53 13.68
CA ILE A 138 -11.63 11.39 14.38
C ILE A 138 -11.55 12.72 13.63
N HIS A 139 -11.68 13.82 14.38
CA HIS A 139 -11.61 15.17 13.84
C HIS A 139 -10.39 15.91 14.39
N PHE A 140 -9.65 16.53 13.48
CA PHE A 140 -8.58 17.47 13.78
C PHE A 140 -8.80 18.73 12.94
N GLY A 141 -9.38 19.77 13.51
CA GLY A 141 -9.74 20.97 12.75
C GLY A 141 -10.56 20.62 11.51
N LEU A 142 -10.02 20.89 10.31
CA LEU A 142 -10.66 20.63 9.02
C LEU A 142 -10.52 19.18 8.52
N LEU A 143 -9.68 18.36 9.16
CA LEU A 143 -9.50 16.96 8.81
C LEU A 143 -10.52 16.09 9.53
N CYS A 144 -11.26 15.30 8.77
CA CYS A 144 -12.15 14.26 9.28
C CYS A 144 -11.70 12.90 8.72
N ILE A 145 -11.53 11.91 9.59
CA ILE A 145 -11.14 10.55 9.21
C ILE A 145 -12.22 9.61 9.72
N ASP A 146 -12.96 9.01 8.80
CA ASP A 146 -13.98 7.99 9.11
C ASP A 146 -13.40 6.59 8.91
N PRO A 147 -13.17 5.83 9.99
CA PRO A 147 -12.62 4.48 9.88
C PRO A 147 -13.62 3.45 9.39
N VAL A 148 -14.92 3.72 9.51
CA VAL A 148 -15.98 2.80 9.10
C VAL A 148 -16.10 2.81 7.58
N ASN A 149 -16.19 4.01 6.99
CA ASN A 149 -16.32 4.17 5.55
C ASN A 149 -14.97 4.32 4.86
N ARG A 150 -13.85 4.32 5.63
CA ARG A 150 -12.48 4.56 5.14
C ARG A 150 -12.36 5.85 4.32
N GLN A 151 -13.15 6.85 4.70
CA GLN A 151 -13.19 8.15 4.05
C GLN A 151 -12.35 9.17 4.82
N VAL A 152 -11.70 10.03 4.06
CA VAL A 152 -10.94 11.15 4.59
C VAL A 152 -11.42 12.42 3.90
N ASN A 153 -11.83 13.39 4.70
CA ASN A 153 -12.24 14.71 4.21
C ASN A 153 -11.30 15.77 4.81
N LEU A 154 -10.82 16.67 3.99
CA LEU A 154 -10.06 17.84 4.42
C LEU A 154 -10.82 19.08 3.97
N SER A 155 -11.36 19.85 4.91
CA SER A 155 -12.40 20.84 4.65
C SER A 155 -13.65 20.16 4.03
N ASP A 156 -14.08 20.62 2.86
CA ASP A 156 -15.23 20.06 2.13
C ASP A 156 -14.79 19.13 0.97
N GLU A 157 -13.49 18.80 0.90
CA GLU A 157 -12.93 17.97 -0.17
C GLU A 157 -12.66 16.54 0.33
N GLU A 158 -13.20 15.53 -0.39
CA GLU A 158 -12.88 14.13 -0.14
C GLU A 158 -11.51 13.79 -0.71
N ILE A 159 -10.63 13.30 0.15
CA ILE A 159 -9.26 12.89 -0.22
C ILE A 159 -9.23 11.40 -0.55
N THR A 160 -9.04 11.08 -1.81
CA THR A 160 -8.91 9.69 -2.26
C THR A 160 -7.59 9.10 -1.81
N LEU A 161 -7.65 8.15 -0.87
CA LEU A 161 -6.51 7.39 -0.37
C LEU A 161 -6.57 5.94 -0.86
N SER A 162 -5.40 5.35 -1.10
CA SER A 162 -5.32 3.88 -1.19
C SER A 162 -5.52 3.27 0.20
N THR A 163 -5.88 1.99 0.24
CA THR A 163 -6.02 1.25 1.49
C THR A 163 -4.82 1.41 2.42
N SER A 164 -3.60 1.27 1.88
CA SER A 164 -2.36 1.41 2.66
C SER A 164 -2.12 2.84 3.15
N ASP A 165 -2.48 3.86 2.35
CA ASP A 165 -2.34 5.27 2.75
C ASP A 165 -3.34 5.62 3.86
N PHE A 166 -4.57 5.08 3.75
CA PHE A 166 -5.57 5.26 4.79
C PHE A 166 -5.11 4.63 6.12
N ASP A 167 -4.60 3.39 6.09
CA ASP A 167 -4.13 2.71 7.31
C ASP A 167 -2.96 3.45 7.96
N LEU A 168 -2.04 3.97 7.15
CA LEU A 168 -0.94 4.80 7.65
C LEU A 168 -1.45 6.10 8.28
N LEU A 169 -2.41 6.78 7.63
CA LEU A 169 -3.01 7.99 8.18
C LEU A 169 -3.75 7.69 9.48
N TRP A 170 -4.54 6.62 9.52
CA TRP A 170 -5.29 6.19 10.69
C TRP A 170 -4.37 5.88 11.86
N GLU A 171 -3.30 5.12 11.62
CA GLU A 171 -2.30 4.77 12.63
C GLU A 171 -1.64 6.02 13.21
N LEU A 172 -1.25 6.96 12.36
CA LEU A 172 -0.66 8.23 12.78
C LEU A 172 -1.66 9.11 13.55
N ALA A 173 -2.92 9.18 13.11
CA ALA A 173 -3.96 10.00 13.70
C ALA A 173 -4.40 9.47 15.08
N THR A 174 -4.50 8.14 15.24
CA THR A 174 -4.81 7.53 16.55
C THR A 174 -3.69 7.72 17.56
N HIS A 175 -2.46 8.00 17.11
CA HIS A 175 -1.31 8.34 17.93
C HIS A 175 -0.91 9.82 17.80
N ALA A 176 -1.90 10.70 17.58
CA ALA A 176 -1.66 12.13 17.41
C ALA A 176 -0.87 12.72 18.58
N GLY A 177 0.16 13.53 18.26
CA GLY A 177 1.05 14.12 19.26
C GLY A 177 2.14 13.17 19.79
N ILE A 178 2.15 11.90 19.38
CA ILE A 178 3.16 10.91 19.75
C ILE A 178 4.10 10.68 18.58
N ILE A 179 5.40 10.58 18.85
CA ILE A 179 6.38 10.21 17.81
C ILE A 179 6.30 8.71 17.61
N MET A 180 5.97 8.30 16.39
CA MET A 180 5.99 6.91 15.97
C MET A 180 7.26 6.62 15.19
N ASP A 181 8.04 5.64 15.62
CA ASP A 181 9.23 5.22 14.90
C ASP A 181 8.88 4.33 13.68
N ARG A 182 9.85 4.15 12.80
CA ARG A 182 9.65 3.36 11.57
C ARG A 182 9.34 1.90 11.85
N GLU A 183 9.94 1.35 12.89
CA GLU A 183 9.72 -0.05 13.30
C GLU A 183 8.29 -0.26 13.80
N ALA A 184 7.80 0.63 14.66
CA ALA A 184 6.42 0.58 15.14
C ALA A 184 5.42 0.70 13.99
N LEU A 185 5.63 1.65 13.05
CA LEU A 185 4.76 1.83 11.89
C LEU A 185 4.77 0.60 10.98
N LEU A 186 5.95 0.03 10.67
CA LEU A 186 6.04 -1.19 9.87
C LEU A 186 5.38 -2.38 10.55
N LYS A 187 5.64 -2.57 11.85
CA LYS A 187 5.07 -3.66 12.64
C LYS A 187 3.55 -3.57 12.72
N ASN A 188 3.01 -2.37 12.98
CA ASN A 188 1.57 -2.16 13.13
C ASN A 188 0.84 -2.25 11.78
N LEU A 189 1.45 -1.74 10.69
CA LEU A 189 0.84 -1.73 9.37
C LEU A 189 1.08 -3.02 8.58
N ARG A 190 2.21 -3.69 8.74
CA ARG A 190 2.61 -4.83 7.90
C ARG A 190 2.96 -6.09 8.68
N GLY A 191 3.08 -6.04 10.00
CA GLY A 191 3.46 -7.17 10.84
C GLY A 191 4.91 -7.66 10.60
N VAL A 192 5.76 -6.83 9.98
CA VAL A 192 7.15 -7.14 9.63
C VAL A 192 8.09 -6.32 10.50
N SER A 193 9.20 -6.91 10.95
CA SER A 193 10.25 -6.19 11.67
C SER A 193 11.07 -5.32 10.70
N TYR A 194 11.48 -4.15 11.15
CA TYR A 194 12.33 -3.23 10.39
C TYR A 194 13.75 -3.78 10.27
N ASP A 195 14.26 -3.89 9.05
CA ASP A 195 15.61 -4.40 8.76
C ASP A 195 16.70 -3.30 8.66
N GLY A 196 16.32 -2.04 8.92
CA GLY A 196 17.20 -0.88 8.84
C GLY A 196 17.33 -0.29 7.42
N MET A 197 16.88 -0.98 6.38
CA MET A 197 16.97 -0.56 4.97
C MET A 197 15.61 -0.27 4.33
N ASP A 198 14.51 -0.72 4.94
CA ASP A 198 13.17 -0.54 4.38
C ASP A 198 12.72 0.93 4.44
N ARG A 199 12.76 1.62 3.30
CA ARG A 199 12.30 3.01 3.14
C ARG A 199 10.82 3.13 2.77
N SER A 200 10.08 2.05 2.77
CA SER A 200 8.69 2.04 2.32
C SER A 200 7.78 2.98 3.13
N ILE A 201 8.05 3.12 4.43
CA ILE A 201 7.33 4.08 5.28
C ILE A 201 7.65 5.53 4.89
N ASP A 202 8.92 5.84 4.62
CA ASP A 202 9.34 7.21 4.25
C ASP A 202 8.65 7.66 2.96
N VAL A 203 8.51 6.75 2.01
CA VAL A 203 7.81 6.99 0.73
C VAL A 203 6.31 7.11 0.93
N ALA A 204 5.71 6.22 1.71
CA ALA A 204 4.29 6.29 2.03
C ALA A 204 3.94 7.62 2.76
N ILE A 205 4.79 8.08 3.67
CA ILE A 205 4.67 9.39 4.31
C ILE A 205 4.75 10.54 3.29
N SER A 206 5.71 10.49 2.35
CA SER A 206 5.85 11.53 1.33
C SER A 206 4.61 11.60 0.42
N ARG A 207 4.07 10.45 0.02
CA ARG A 207 2.83 10.35 -0.76
C ARG A 207 1.63 10.88 0.03
N LEU A 208 1.50 10.48 1.28
CA LEU A 208 0.42 10.91 2.16
C LEU A 208 0.45 12.44 2.38
N ARG A 209 1.63 13.02 2.60
CA ARG A 209 1.81 14.48 2.69
C ARG A 209 1.28 15.20 1.46
N ARG A 210 1.63 14.73 0.26
CA ARG A 210 1.16 15.35 -0.99
C ARG A 210 -0.37 15.29 -1.10
N LYS A 211 -0.98 14.16 -0.79
CA LYS A 211 -2.44 13.99 -0.83
C LYS A 211 -3.16 14.85 0.20
N LEU A 212 -2.53 15.11 1.33
CA LEU A 212 -3.07 15.94 2.40
C LEU A 212 -2.65 17.40 2.31
N TYR A 213 -2.09 17.83 1.17
CA TYR A 213 -1.61 19.21 0.96
C TYR A 213 -0.62 19.68 2.04
N ASP A 214 0.21 18.76 2.56
CA ASP A 214 1.29 19.09 3.48
C ASP A 214 2.58 19.38 2.70
N ASN A 215 3.32 20.40 3.13
CA ASN A 215 4.58 20.75 2.48
C ASN A 215 5.61 19.63 2.66
N THR A 216 6.12 19.08 1.56
CA THR A 216 7.08 17.97 1.62
C THR A 216 8.48 18.40 2.06
N LEU A 217 8.84 19.68 1.84
CA LEU A 217 10.14 20.25 2.25
C LEU A 217 10.12 20.69 3.71
N GLU A 218 9.02 21.34 4.13
CA GLU A 218 8.79 21.80 5.50
C GLU A 218 7.45 21.29 6.01
N PRO A 219 7.34 19.98 6.31
CA PRO A 219 6.08 19.38 6.69
C PRO A 219 5.62 19.87 8.07
N PHE A 220 4.37 20.36 8.13
CA PHE A 220 3.79 20.87 9.35
C PHE A 220 2.66 19.98 9.91
N ARG A 221 2.00 19.17 9.06
CA ARG A 221 0.92 18.23 9.43
C ARG A 221 1.47 16.88 9.92
N ILE A 222 2.33 16.28 9.10
CA ILE A 222 3.04 15.04 9.45
C ILE A 222 4.54 15.36 9.50
N LYS A 223 5.05 15.68 10.68
CA LYS A 223 6.44 16.12 10.88
C LYS A 223 7.42 14.96 10.88
N THR A 224 8.61 15.17 10.29
CA THR A 224 9.73 14.24 10.47
C THR A 224 10.53 14.66 11.70
N VAL A 225 10.65 13.75 12.66
CA VAL A 225 11.53 13.93 13.81
C VAL A 225 12.80 13.13 13.56
N ARG A 226 13.91 13.85 13.28
CA ARG A 226 15.18 13.22 12.89
C ARG A 226 15.59 12.12 13.87
N ASN A 227 15.97 10.98 13.36
CA ASN A 227 16.40 9.77 14.10
C ASN A 227 15.36 9.18 15.06
N LYS A 228 14.11 9.65 15.02
CA LYS A 228 13.03 9.15 15.91
C LYS A 228 11.81 8.65 15.15
N GLY A 229 11.49 9.21 13.99
CA GLY A 229 10.33 8.79 13.21
C GLY A 229 9.43 9.95 12.77
N TYR A 230 8.13 9.77 12.87
CA TYR A 230 7.11 10.69 12.39
C TYR A 230 6.14 11.10 13.51
N LEU A 231 5.67 12.33 13.43
CA LEU A 231 4.72 12.90 14.37
C LEU A 231 3.52 13.48 13.61
N PHE A 232 2.33 13.00 13.88
CA PHE A 232 1.10 13.64 13.44
C PHE A 232 0.80 14.82 14.37
N ALA A 233 0.77 16.04 13.82
CA ALA A 233 0.56 17.25 14.58
C ALA A 233 -0.95 17.55 14.69
N PRO A 234 -1.60 17.35 15.85
CA PRO A 234 -3.07 17.46 15.98
C PRO A 234 -3.61 18.87 15.69
N ASN A 235 -2.81 19.90 15.95
CA ASN A 235 -3.24 21.32 15.80
C ASN A 235 -2.88 21.91 14.43
N ALA A 236 -2.38 21.12 13.49
CA ALA A 236 -1.91 21.61 12.18
C ALA A 236 -2.98 21.54 11.08
N TRP A 237 -4.24 21.33 11.44
CA TRP A 237 -5.34 21.06 10.51
C TRP A 237 -6.42 22.17 10.51
N GLU A 238 -6.14 23.28 11.16
CA GLU A 238 -7.10 24.40 11.26
C GLU A 238 -7.18 25.24 9.98
N PHE A 239 -6.15 25.16 9.11
CA PHE A 239 -6.06 25.93 7.87
C PHE A 239 -5.60 25.07 6.71
N VAL A 240 -6.16 25.32 5.53
CA VAL A 240 -5.58 24.85 4.26
C VAL A 240 -4.66 25.98 3.78
N GLN A 241 -3.34 25.74 3.78
CA GLN A 241 -2.43 26.67 3.12
C GLN A 241 -2.66 26.58 1.60
N GLN A 242 -3.00 27.72 0.99
CA GLN A 242 -3.08 27.87 -0.46
C GLN A 242 -1.71 27.84 -1.10
#